data_f24c0ad7da0aca358c252d38c37b3181
#
_entry.id   f24c0ad7da0aca358c252d38c37b3181
#
_cell.length_a   1.000
_cell.length_b   1.000
_cell.length_c   1.000
_cell.angle_alpha   90.00
_cell.angle_beta   90.00
_cell.angle_gamma   90.00
#
_symmetry.space_group_name_H-M   'P 1'
#
loop_
_entity.id
_entity.type
_entity.pdbx_description
1 polymer ?
#
loop_
_entity_poly.entity_id
_entity_poly.type
_entity_poly.pdbx_seq_one_letter_code
_entity_poly.pdbx_strand_id
1 'polypeptide(L)'
;MPESSPGTGGWTVTPSPATPRSIVASIRAGILDAGLAATLWQLIGARVPVVVTASDPGAEAETLMGGLLQFAPPTVRRVALRGSDETFDWLPQATDLGWPGAAPTGDGDPVRPDTTILVAREFSDRLPVCTWGDVARIAVRATAIGYGLATTMRADSLDDVFASLERPPVSLTPDELSYLGCVLVLRRVDGARQRVVAAHYIRPFVRDTHGHTQRLGPAVLSTWEPARDAFEDFGWGITPELAFRIGVRAGDFEREVDRRRAVLEGLVASGVDDVDAALRRAEG
;
A
#
# COMPACT_ATOMS: atom_id res chain seq x y z
N MET A 1 -33.92 -28.49 3.64
CA MET A 1 -33.45 -27.19 3.18
C MET A 1 -32.02 -27.05 3.66
N PRO A 2 -30.97 -27.15 2.84
CA PRO A 2 -29.61 -26.90 3.30
C PRO A 2 -29.33 -25.40 3.22
N GLU A 3 -28.89 -24.86 4.35
CA GLU A 3 -28.41 -23.45 4.45
C GLU A 3 -27.14 -23.25 3.64
N SER A 4 -27.19 -22.26 2.78
CA SER A 4 -26.04 -21.82 1.98
C SER A 4 -25.14 -20.95 2.84
N SER A 5 -23.94 -21.42 3.15
CA SER A 5 -22.87 -20.61 3.73
C SER A 5 -22.51 -19.45 2.80
N PRO A 6 -22.30 -18.23 3.32
CA PRO A 6 -21.82 -17.13 2.50
C PRO A 6 -20.38 -17.40 2.07
N GLY A 7 -20.19 -17.57 0.77
CA GLY A 7 -18.89 -17.79 0.17
C GLY A 7 -17.96 -16.61 0.42
N THR A 8 -16.75 -16.92 0.87
CA THR A 8 -15.59 -16.03 0.84
C THR A 8 -15.39 -15.52 -0.59
N GLY A 9 -15.90 -14.31 -0.88
CA GLY A 9 -15.76 -13.64 -2.15
C GLY A 9 -14.30 -13.29 -2.42
N GLY A 10 -13.57 -14.25 -3.00
CA GLY A 10 -12.25 -13.99 -3.56
C GLY A 10 -12.38 -12.98 -4.70
N TRP A 11 -11.58 -11.95 -4.65
CA TRP A 11 -11.44 -10.97 -5.73
C TRP A 11 -10.94 -11.68 -6.99
N THR A 12 -11.82 -12.05 -7.90
CA THR A 12 -11.46 -12.46 -9.24
C THR A 12 -11.52 -11.24 -10.15
N VAL A 13 -10.46 -10.42 -10.11
CA VAL A 13 -10.19 -9.50 -11.22
C VAL A 13 -9.80 -10.38 -12.39
N THR A 14 -10.60 -10.38 -13.46
CA THR A 14 -10.22 -11.02 -14.74
C THR A 14 -9.21 -10.07 -15.41
N PRO A 15 -7.90 -10.33 -15.36
CA PRO A 15 -6.91 -9.42 -15.91
C PRO A 15 -6.92 -9.49 -17.44
N SER A 16 -6.68 -8.34 -18.08
CA SER A 16 -6.32 -8.32 -19.49
C SER A 16 -5.06 -9.17 -19.71
N PRO A 17 -4.94 -9.95 -20.79
CA PRO A 17 -3.79 -10.85 -21.03
C PRO A 17 -2.42 -10.16 -21.10
N ALA A 18 -2.39 -8.83 -21.19
CA ALA A 18 -1.17 -8.03 -21.22
C ALA A 18 -0.76 -7.43 -19.85
N THR A 19 -1.53 -7.67 -18.79
CA THR A 19 -1.28 -7.03 -17.49
C THR A 19 -0.46 -7.95 -16.58
N PRO A 20 0.67 -7.49 -16.02
CA PRO A 20 1.48 -8.28 -15.09
C PRO A 20 0.65 -8.76 -13.89
N ARG A 21 0.72 -10.05 -13.56
CA ARG A 21 -0.06 -10.66 -12.46
C ARG A 21 0.71 -10.82 -11.17
N SER A 22 2.03 -10.59 -11.22
CA SER A 22 2.90 -10.72 -10.06
C SER A 22 3.84 -9.54 -9.98
N ILE A 23 4.43 -9.33 -8.80
CA ILE A 23 5.44 -8.28 -8.62
C ILE A 23 6.67 -8.54 -9.52
N VAL A 24 7.07 -9.80 -9.71
CA VAL A 24 8.18 -10.15 -10.60
C VAL A 24 7.84 -9.83 -12.06
N ALA A 25 6.60 -10.11 -12.50
CA ALA A 25 6.15 -9.69 -13.83
C ALA A 25 6.13 -8.16 -13.98
N SER A 26 5.78 -7.43 -12.93
CA SER A 26 5.82 -5.95 -12.91
C SER A 26 7.25 -5.43 -13.03
N ILE A 27 8.21 -6.03 -12.31
CA ILE A 27 9.64 -5.69 -12.42
C ILE A 27 10.16 -6.02 -13.84
N ARG A 28 9.85 -7.20 -14.38
CA ARG A 28 10.24 -7.61 -15.73
C ARG A 28 9.68 -6.67 -16.81
N ALA A 29 8.47 -6.16 -16.62
CA ALA A 29 7.85 -5.17 -17.51
C ALA A 29 8.43 -3.75 -17.31
N GLY A 30 9.32 -3.56 -16.33
CA GLY A 30 9.92 -2.28 -15.99
C GLY A 30 8.95 -1.28 -15.38
N ILE A 31 7.85 -1.74 -14.77
CA ILE A 31 6.90 -0.85 -14.07
C ILE A 31 7.58 -0.22 -12.86
N LEU A 32 8.41 -0.98 -12.15
CA LEU A 32 9.34 -0.56 -11.10
C LEU A 32 10.58 -1.44 -11.17
N ASP A 33 11.66 -1.02 -10.53
CA ASP A 33 12.88 -1.83 -10.47
C ASP A 33 12.92 -2.74 -9.22
N ALA A 34 13.91 -3.63 -9.18
CA ALA A 34 14.09 -4.57 -8.08
C ALA A 34 14.52 -3.86 -6.78
N GLY A 35 15.19 -2.70 -6.86
CA GLY A 35 15.62 -1.91 -5.69
C GLY A 35 14.43 -1.31 -4.96
N LEU A 36 13.56 -0.59 -5.67
CA LEU A 36 12.32 -0.06 -5.11
C LEU A 36 11.43 -1.20 -4.59
N ALA A 37 11.28 -2.29 -5.37
CA ALA A 37 10.48 -3.43 -4.96
C ALA A 37 11.00 -4.08 -3.67
N ALA A 38 12.32 -4.19 -3.47
CA ALA A 38 12.93 -4.74 -2.26
C ALA A 38 12.68 -3.84 -1.03
N THR A 39 12.77 -2.52 -1.21
CA THR A 39 12.43 -1.54 -0.16
C THR A 39 10.95 -1.65 0.22
N LEU A 40 10.05 -1.68 -0.76
CA LEU A 40 8.62 -1.85 -0.54
C LEU A 40 8.29 -3.19 0.12
N TRP A 41 9.04 -4.26 -0.19
CA TRP A 41 8.87 -5.55 0.45
C TRP A 41 9.06 -5.47 1.97
N GLN A 42 10.12 -4.79 2.43
CA GLN A 42 10.31 -4.59 3.87
C GLN A 42 9.18 -3.77 4.50
N LEU A 43 8.82 -2.65 3.85
CA LEU A 43 7.81 -1.74 4.39
C LEU A 43 6.42 -2.38 4.44
N ILE A 44 5.99 -3.06 3.36
CA ILE A 44 4.69 -3.75 3.29
C ILE A 44 4.69 -4.97 4.21
N GLY A 45 5.80 -5.69 4.31
CA GLY A 45 5.97 -6.79 5.26
C GLY A 45 5.77 -6.34 6.71
N ALA A 46 6.15 -5.11 7.03
CA ALA A 46 5.89 -4.46 8.31
C ALA A 46 4.55 -3.69 8.35
N ARG A 47 3.69 -3.86 7.36
CA ARG A 47 2.36 -3.26 7.23
C ARG A 47 2.37 -1.73 7.09
N VAL A 48 3.47 -1.15 6.63
CA VAL A 48 3.45 0.27 6.24
C VAL A 48 2.43 0.45 5.13
N PRO A 49 1.50 1.41 5.25
CA PRO A 49 0.48 1.67 4.25
C PRO A 49 1.07 1.95 2.87
N VAL A 50 0.36 1.54 1.82
CA VAL A 50 0.73 1.79 0.43
C VAL A 50 -0.47 2.24 -0.39
N VAL A 51 -0.28 3.31 -1.15
CA VAL A 51 -1.26 3.86 -2.11
C VAL A 51 -0.62 3.85 -3.49
N VAL A 52 -1.28 3.23 -4.46
CA VAL A 52 -0.88 3.32 -5.88
C VAL A 52 -1.80 4.29 -6.58
N THR A 53 -1.24 5.37 -7.13
CA THR A 53 -2.02 6.38 -7.84
C THR A 53 -1.79 6.33 -9.33
N ALA A 54 -2.82 6.64 -10.10
CA ALA A 54 -2.76 6.81 -11.53
C ALA A 54 -3.84 7.80 -11.99
N SER A 55 -3.65 8.43 -13.17
CA SER A 55 -4.66 9.31 -13.79
C SER A 55 -6.00 8.60 -13.97
N ASP A 56 -5.94 7.31 -14.30
CA ASP A 56 -7.09 6.41 -14.34
C ASP A 56 -6.66 5.06 -13.74
N PRO A 57 -6.89 4.85 -12.43
CA PRO A 57 -6.48 3.63 -11.72
C PRO A 57 -7.37 2.45 -12.13
N GLY A 58 -7.24 1.99 -13.34
CA GLY A 58 -7.90 0.80 -13.85
C GLY A 58 -7.20 -0.49 -13.41
N ALA A 59 -7.38 -1.54 -14.20
CA ALA A 59 -6.83 -2.86 -13.94
C ALA A 59 -5.32 -2.87 -13.67
N GLU A 60 -4.59 -1.88 -14.20
CA GLU A 60 -3.13 -1.83 -14.08
C GLU A 60 -2.66 -1.42 -12.68
N ALA A 61 -3.28 -0.38 -12.07
CA ALA A 61 -2.97 0.02 -10.70
C ALA A 61 -3.42 -1.07 -9.70
N GLU A 62 -4.58 -1.68 -9.92
CA GLU A 62 -5.06 -2.82 -9.12
C GLU A 62 -4.11 -4.02 -9.23
N THR A 63 -3.57 -4.28 -10.42
CA THR A 63 -2.62 -5.37 -10.65
C THR A 63 -1.29 -5.12 -9.94
N LEU A 64 -0.74 -3.90 -10.05
CA LEU A 64 0.46 -3.53 -9.31
C LEU A 64 0.23 -3.67 -7.80
N MET A 65 -0.90 -3.15 -7.28
CA MET A 65 -1.26 -3.29 -5.87
C MET A 65 -1.37 -4.76 -5.45
N GLY A 66 -1.99 -5.61 -6.27
CA GLY A 66 -2.06 -7.06 -6.04
C GLY A 66 -0.68 -7.71 -5.96
N GLY A 67 0.24 -7.30 -6.85
CA GLY A 67 1.64 -7.73 -6.82
C GLY A 67 2.38 -7.27 -5.57
N LEU A 68 2.20 -6.02 -5.15
CA LEU A 68 2.81 -5.49 -3.93
C LEU A 68 2.29 -6.19 -2.67
N LEU A 69 1.03 -6.57 -2.64
CA LEU A 69 0.46 -7.32 -1.53
C LEU A 69 1.05 -8.73 -1.37
N GLN A 70 1.72 -9.30 -2.38
CA GLN A 70 2.48 -10.55 -2.23
C GLN A 70 3.62 -10.44 -1.22
N PHE A 71 4.09 -9.23 -0.94
CA PHE A 71 5.11 -8.95 0.06
C PHE A 71 4.59 -9.03 1.52
N ALA A 72 3.29 -9.05 1.72
CA ALA A 72 2.73 -9.22 3.06
C ALA A 72 2.91 -10.67 3.52
N PRO A 73 3.46 -10.91 4.73
CA PRO A 73 3.61 -12.25 5.27
C PRO A 73 2.29 -13.03 5.31
N PRO A 74 2.31 -14.35 5.17
CA PRO A 74 1.09 -15.17 5.18
C PRO A 74 0.34 -15.12 6.52
N THR A 75 1.02 -14.70 7.59
CA THR A 75 0.43 -14.50 8.92
C THR A 75 -0.38 -13.20 9.03
N VAL A 76 -0.22 -12.29 8.04
CA VAL A 76 -0.94 -11.02 8.00
C VAL A 76 -2.30 -11.21 7.34
N ARG A 77 -3.35 -10.92 8.10
CA ARG A 77 -4.73 -10.95 7.60
C ARG A 77 -4.99 -9.77 6.67
N ARG A 78 -5.60 -10.03 5.52
CA ARG A 78 -6.07 -8.99 4.59
C ARG A 78 -7.57 -8.86 4.75
N VAL A 79 -8.03 -7.67 5.13
CA VAL A 79 -9.45 -7.36 5.29
C VAL A 79 -9.87 -6.44 4.15
N ALA A 80 -10.70 -6.97 3.26
CA ALA A 80 -11.24 -6.18 2.15
C ALA A 80 -12.36 -5.26 2.67
N LEU A 81 -12.25 -3.96 2.40
CA LEU A 81 -13.29 -2.99 2.67
C LEU A 81 -14.42 -3.12 1.64
N ARG A 82 -15.67 -3.00 2.11
CA ARG A 82 -16.89 -3.22 1.32
C ARG A 82 -17.39 -1.96 0.60
N GLY A 83 -16.56 -0.93 0.49
CA GLY A 83 -16.93 0.33 -0.14
C GLY A 83 -18.04 1.05 0.62
N SER A 84 -19.11 1.45 -0.06
CA SER A 84 -20.26 2.13 0.56
C SER A 84 -21.02 1.26 1.58
N ASP A 85 -20.89 -0.07 1.49
CA ASP A 85 -21.57 -1.01 2.37
C ASP A 85 -20.71 -1.39 3.60
N GLU A 86 -19.58 -0.70 3.81
CA GLU A 86 -18.72 -0.92 4.97
C GLU A 86 -19.40 -0.46 6.26
N THR A 87 -19.37 -1.34 7.27
CA THR A 87 -19.99 -1.09 8.57
C THR A 87 -18.98 -1.06 9.71
N PHE A 88 -17.74 -1.50 9.46
CA PHE A 88 -16.69 -1.64 10.46
C PHE A 88 -17.09 -2.45 11.72
N ASP A 89 -18.07 -3.34 11.57
CA ASP A 89 -18.52 -4.25 12.63
C ASP A 89 -17.40 -5.16 13.19
N TRP A 90 -16.35 -5.35 12.40
CA TRP A 90 -15.14 -6.12 12.72
C TRP A 90 -14.01 -5.26 13.32
N LEU A 91 -14.11 -3.92 13.33
CA LEU A 91 -13.07 -2.99 13.81
C LEU A 91 -13.41 -2.47 15.21
N PRO A 92 -12.81 -3.03 16.30
CA PRO A 92 -13.18 -2.67 17.66
C PRO A 92 -13.05 -1.17 17.96
N GLN A 93 -12.11 -0.49 17.31
CA GLN A 93 -11.82 0.93 17.52
C GLN A 93 -12.63 1.87 16.62
N ALA A 94 -13.57 1.37 15.81
CA ALA A 94 -14.26 2.18 14.79
C ALA A 94 -14.88 3.47 15.37
N THR A 95 -15.55 3.38 16.52
CA THR A 95 -16.17 4.54 17.18
C THR A 95 -15.12 5.57 17.63
N ASP A 96 -14.00 5.12 18.21
CA ASP A 96 -12.90 5.99 18.66
C ASP A 96 -12.21 6.69 17.48
N LEU A 97 -12.20 6.04 16.31
CA LEU A 97 -11.70 6.61 15.05
C LEU A 97 -12.70 7.57 14.39
N GLY A 98 -13.91 7.70 14.97
CA GLY A 98 -14.95 8.63 14.51
C GLY A 98 -15.95 8.02 13.52
N TRP A 99 -16.11 6.68 13.52
CA TRP A 99 -17.16 6.03 12.75
C TRP A 99 -18.55 6.40 13.29
N PRO A 100 -19.46 6.94 12.44
CA PRO A 100 -20.79 7.36 12.89
C PRO A 100 -21.80 6.22 13.02
N GLY A 101 -21.45 5.02 12.53
CA GLY A 101 -22.32 3.85 12.56
C GLY A 101 -22.42 3.20 13.93
N ALA A 102 -23.12 2.05 13.99
CA ALA A 102 -23.23 1.28 15.22
C ALA A 102 -21.86 0.81 15.71
N ALA A 103 -21.73 0.71 17.04
CA ALA A 103 -20.53 0.12 17.64
C ALA A 103 -20.39 -1.37 17.21
N PRO A 104 -19.15 -1.86 17.06
CA PRO A 104 -18.91 -3.26 16.71
C PRO A 104 -19.58 -4.22 17.70
N THR A 105 -20.26 -5.25 17.20
CA THR A 105 -20.94 -6.23 18.06
C THR A 105 -20.02 -7.29 18.66
N GLY A 106 -18.78 -7.37 18.15
CA GLY A 106 -17.72 -8.18 18.77
C GLY A 106 -17.81 -9.69 18.62
N ASP A 107 -18.73 -10.20 17.82
CA ASP A 107 -18.98 -11.66 17.67
C ASP A 107 -17.99 -12.40 16.75
N GLY A 108 -17.00 -11.71 16.20
CA GLY A 108 -15.95 -12.28 15.33
C GLY A 108 -14.59 -12.39 15.99
N ASP A 109 -13.68 -13.14 15.36
CA ASP A 109 -12.26 -13.10 15.73
C ASP A 109 -11.77 -11.66 15.69
N PRO A 110 -11.21 -11.12 16.79
CA PRO A 110 -10.80 -9.72 16.86
C PRO A 110 -9.73 -9.44 15.83
N VAL A 111 -10.00 -8.49 14.96
CA VAL A 111 -9.01 -8.00 13.99
C VAL A 111 -8.00 -7.13 14.72
N ARG A 112 -6.74 -7.54 14.68
CA ARG A 112 -5.65 -6.89 15.44
C ARG A 112 -4.82 -5.98 14.54
N PRO A 113 -4.47 -4.78 15.01
CA PRO A 113 -3.66 -3.84 14.23
C PRO A 113 -2.32 -4.42 13.76
N ASP A 114 -1.66 -5.17 14.66
CA ASP A 114 -0.33 -5.72 14.45
C ASP A 114 -0.27 -6.91 13.46
N THR A 115 -1.42 -7.41 13.00
CA THR A 115 -1.51 -8.56 12.09
C THR A 115 -2.45 -8.33 10.90
N THR A 116 -2.85 -7.07 10.63
CA THR A 116 -3.89 -6.81 9.64
C THR A 116 -3.50 -5.70 8.66
N ILE A 117 -3.80 -5.94 7.38
CA ILE A 117 -3.79 -4.93 6.32
C ILE A 117 -5.21 -4.74 5.81
N LEU A 118 -5.70 -3.52 5.84
CA LEU A 118 -6.96 -3.10 5.23
C LEU A 118 -6.73 -2.97 3.72
N VAL A 119 -7.61 -3.55 2.92
CA VAL A 119 -7.51 -3.49 1.47
C VAL A 119 -8.74 -2.80 0.93
N ALA A 120 -8.58 -1.57 0.46
CA ALA A 120 -9.60 -0.85 -0.29
C ALA A 120 -9.32 -1.00 -1.79
N ARG A 121 -10.34 -1.28 -2.58
CA ARG A 121 -10.17 -1.42 -4.03
C ARG A 121 -9.64 -0.14 -4.64
N GLU A 122 -10.33 0.97 -4.36
CA GLU A 122 -9.99 2.31 -4.83
C GLU A 122 -10.54 3.34 -3.83
N PHE A 123 -9.77 4.35 -3.55
CA PHE A 123 -10.26 5.54 -2.85
C PHE A 123 -10.91 6.47 -3.87
N SER A 124 -12.22 6.34 -4.03
CA SER A 124 -13.07 7.17 -4.89
C SER A 124 -14.55 6.94 -4.57
N ASP A 125 -15.40 7.80 -5.13
CA ASP A 125 -16.87 7.70 -5.07
C ASP A 125 -17.49 7.16 -6.38
N ARG A 126 -16.68 6.64 -7.30
CA ARG A 126 -17.10 6.26 -8.65
C ARG A 126 -18.03 5.04 -8.68
N LEU A 127 -17.84 4.11 -7.79
CA LEU A 127 -18.60 2.85 -7.72
C LEU A 127 -18.89 2.51 -6.25
N PRO A 128 -19.99 1.82 -5.95
CA PRO A 128 -20.31 1.41 -4.58
C PRO A 128 -19.23 0.53 -3.92
N VAL A 129 -18.47 -0.24 -4.70
CA VAL A 129 -17.36 -1.07 -4.20
C VAL A 129 -16.10 -0.26 -3.87
N CYS A 130 -16.04 1.00 -4.30
CA CYS A 130 -14.95 1.91 -3.97
C CYS A 130 -15.18 2.53 -2.60
N THR A 131 -14.10 2.89 -1.95
CA THR A 131 -14.08 3.41 -0.57
C THR A 131 -13.92 4.91 -0.60
N TRP A 132 -14.87 5.66 -0.02
CA TRP A 132 -14.80 7.12 0.02
C TRP A 132 -15.45 7.69 1.29
N GLY A 133 -15.33 9.00 1.51
CA GLY A 133 -15.95 9.70 2.62
C GLY A 133 -15.50 9.17 3.98
N ASP A 134 -16.47 8.92 4.86
CA ASP A 134 -16.21 8.42 6.21
C ASP A 134 -15.45 7.09 6.22
N VAL A 135 -15.77 6.20 5.28
CA VAL A 135 -15.08 4.89 5.20
C VAL A 135 -13.60 5.07 4.90
N ALA A 136 -13.24 5.92 3.93
CA ALA A 136 -11.84 6.23 3.62
C ALA A 136 -11.14 6.90 4.81
N ARG A 137 -11.82 7.84 5.48
CA ARG A 137 -11.31 8.53 6.67
C ARG A 137 -10.98 7.55 7.79
N ILE A 138 -11.89 6.62 8.11
CA ILE A 138 -11.66 5.60 9.15
C ILE A 138 -10.52 4.67 8.75
N ALA A 139 -10.46 4.24 7.48
CA ALA A 139 -9.38 3.38 6.99
C ALA A 139 -8.00 4.04 7.15
N VAL A 140 -7.87 5.35 6.85
CA VAL A 140 -6.61 6.09 7.06
C VAL A 140 -6.32 6.26 8.55
N ARG A 141 -7.30 6.64 9.37
CA ARG A 141 -7.12 6.75 10.83
C ARG A 141 -6.69 5.45 11.49
N ALA A 142 -7.17 4.31 11.00
CA ALA A 142 -6.77 3.00 11.49
C ALA A 142 -5.26 2.76 11.32
N THR A 143 -4.61 3.38 10.33
CA THR A 143 -3.16 3.24 10.15
C THR A 143 -2.35 3.87 11.29
N ALA A 144 -2.87 4.91 11.93
CA ALA A 144 -2.24 5.55 13.08
C ALA A 144 -2.17 4.64 14.33
N ILE A 145 -3.06 3.64 14.42
CA ILE A 145 -3.08 2.65 15.50
C ILE A 145 -2.49 1.30 15.10
N GLY A 146 -1.80 1.24 13.95
CA GLY A 146 -0.97 0.10 13.55
C GLY A 146 -1.56 -0.84 12.51
N TYR A 147 -2.75 -0.59 11.97
CA TYR A 147 -3.25 -1.30 10.79
C TYR A 147 -2.44 -0.91 9.55
N GLY A 148 -2.17 -1.88 8.68
CA GLY A 148 -1.73 -1.58 7.33
C GLY A 148 -2.89 -1.13 6.46
N LEU A 149 -2.58 -0.47 5.34
CA LEU A 149 -3.56 -0.07 4.33
C LEU A 149 -2.95 -0.28 2.95
N ALA A 150 -3.74 -0.83 2.04
CA ALA A 150 -3.40 -0.96 0.63
C ALA A 150 -4.59 -0.49 -0.20
N THR A 151 -4.37 0.49 -1.08
CA THR A 151 -5.43 1.05 -1.93
C THR A 151 -4.88 1.63 -3.21
N THR A 152 -5.73 1.71 -4.22
CA THR A 152 -5.46 2.56 -5.39
C THR A 152 -6.20 3.89 -5.26
N MET A 153 -5.77 4.90 -6.00
CA MET A 153 -6.42 6.21 -6.00
C MET A 153 -6.22 6.93 -7.34
N ARG A 154 -7.23 7.71 -7.76
CA ARG A 154 -7.09 8.58 -8.91
C ARG A 154 -6.35 9.85 -8.52
N ALA A 155 -5.10 9.97 -8.94
CA ALA A 155 -4.29 11.17 -8.78
C ALA A 155 -3.08 11.12 -9.73
N ASP A 156 -2.64 12.29 -10.20
CA ASP A 156 -1.49 12.43 -11.09
C ASP A 156 -0.19 12.73 -10.32
N SER A 157 -0.31 13.10 -9.05
CA SER A 157 0.80 13.50 -8.20
C SER A 157 0.49 13.22 -6.73
N LEU A 158 1.52 13.32 -5.88
CA LEU A 158 1.34 13.26 -4.43
C LEU A 158 0.48 14.42 -3.91
N ASP A 159 0.64 15.62 -4.47
CA ASP A 159 -0.15 16.80 -4.08
C ASP A 159 -1.63 16.59 -4.39
N ASP A 160 -1.97 15.93 -5.50
CA ASP A 160 -3.35 15.59 -5.83
C ASP A 160 -3.94 14.58 -4.85
N VAL A 161 -3.14 13.62 -4.37
CA VAL A 161 -3.56 12.69 -3.31
C VAL A 161 -3.93 13.45 -2.05
N PHE A 162 -3.05 14.32 -1.57
CA PHE A 162 -3.31 15.11 -0.37
C PHE A 162 -4.52 16.02 -0.56
N ALA A 163 -4.56 16.78 -1.64
CA ALA A 163 -5.67 17.68 -1.92
C ALA A 163 -7.03 16.97 -2.01
N SER A 164 -7.06 15.74 -2.52
CA SER A 164 -8.30 14.95 -2.63
C SER A 164 -8.75 14.43 -1.26
N LEU A 165 -7.82 13.99 -0.42
CA LEU A 165 -8.12 13.43 0.90
C LEU A 165 -8.42 14.53 1.95
N GLU A 166 -7.88 15.73 1.79
CA GLU A 166 -8.18 16.88 2.66
C GLU A 166 -9.57 17.46 2.41
N ARG A 167 -10.10 17.32 1.19
CA ARG A 167 -11.41 17.86 0.83
C ARG A 167 -12.56 17.01 1.39
N PRO A 168 -13.74 17.63 1.65
CA PRO A 168 -14.95 16.87 1.90
C PRO A 168 -15.28 15.91 0.73
N PRO A 169 -15.85 14.74 1.01
CA PRO A 169 -16.34 14.26 2.31
C PRO A 169 -15.29 13.53 3.16
N VAL A 170 -14.06 13.28 2.68
CA VAL A 170 -13.02 12.57 3.43
C VAL A 170 -12.48 13.45 4.57
N SER A 171 -12.04 14.68 4.27
CA SER A 171 -11.68 15.71 5.25
C SER A 171 -10.59 15.29 6.25
N LEU A 172 -9.50 14.65 5.76
CA LEU A 172 -8.36 14.32 6.58
C LEU A 172 -7.53 15.56 6.90
N THR A 173 -6.97 15.58 8.09
CA THR A 173 -6.00 16.60 8.49
C THR A 173 -4.60 16.26 8.00
N PRO A 174 -3.67 17.24 7.91
CA PRO A 174 -2.27 16.96 7.57
C PRO A 174 -1.58 15.95 8.50
N ASP A 175 -1.97 15.88 9.78
CA ASP A 175 -1.46 14.89 10.72
C ASP A 175 -1.93 13.47 10.35
N GLU A 176 -3.21 13.32 10.00
CA GLU A 176 -3.76 12.04 9.58
C GLU A 176 -3.15 11.57 8.24
N LEU A 177 -2.92 12.49 7.29
CA LEU A 177 -2.25 12.20 6.03
C LEU A 177 -0.81 11.69 6.21
N SER A 178 -0.13 12.10 7.29
CA SER A 178 1.24 11.65 7.58
C SER A 178 1.35 10.14 7.82
N TYR A 179 0.25 9.44 8.01
CA TYR A 179 0.22 7.99 8.19
C TYR A 179 0.01 7.19 6.89
N LEU A 180 -0.09 7.83 5.73
CA LEU A 180 -0.31 7.16 4.44
C LEU A 180 0.84 6.24 4.01
N GLY A 181 2.01 6.34 4.65
CA GLY A 181 3.14 5.47 4.39
C GLY A 181 3.79 5.70 3.03
N CYS A 182 3.58 4.81 2.05
CA CYS A 182 4.15 4.94 0.72
C CYS A 182 3.09 5.38 -0.30
N VAL A 183 3.43 6.31 -1.18
CA VAL A 183 2.59 6.70 -2.33
C VAL A 183 3.39 6.49 -3.62
N LEU A 184 2.89 5.64 -4.50
CA LEU A 184 3.48 5.30 -5.78
C LEU A 184 2.68 5.94 -6.90
N VAL A 185 3.31 6.83 -7.67
CA VAL A 185 2.67 7.50 -8.81
C VAL A 185 2.93 6.68 -10.07
N LEU A 186 1.90 5.97 -10.53
CA LEU A 186 1.94 5.15 -11.74
C LEU A 186 1.47 5.99 -12.94
N ARG A 187 2.27 6.02 -14.00
CA ARG A 187 1.90 6.70 -15.25
C ARG A 187 2.08 5.80 -16.45
N ARG A 188 1.23 6.04 -17.44
CA ARG A 188 1.43 5.48 -18.77
C ARG A 188 2.38 6.40 -19.54
N VAL A 189 3.50 5.80 -19.99
CA VAL A 189 4.52 6.46 -20.80
C VAL A 189 4.50 5.89 -22.20
N ASP A 190 4.82 6.67 -23.22
CA ASP A 190 4.85 6.26 -24.64
C ASP A 190 3.58 5.53 -25.12
N GLY A 191 2.43 5.91 -24.58
CA GLY A 191 1.11 5.39 -24.97
C GLY A 191 0.76 3.98 -24.48
N ALA A 192 1.74 3.12 -24.15
CA ALA A 192 1.50 1.73 -23.78
C ALA A 192 2.22 1.27 -22.52
N ARG A 193 3.47 1.69 -22.31
CA ARG A 193 4.28 1.25 -21.17
C ARG A 193 3.87 2.00 -19.90
N GLN A 194 3.90 1.29 -18.78
CA GLN A 194 3.65 1.88 -17.47
C GLN A 194 4.92 1.95 -16.65
N ARG A 195 5.05 3.02 -15.87
CA ARG A 195 6.17 3.22 -14.94
C ARG A 195 5.66 3.83 -13.64
N VAL A 196 6.20 3.39 -12.52
CA VAL A 196 6.16 4.15 -11.27
C VAL A 196 7.11 5.33 -11.45
N VAL A 197 6.58 6.48 -11.86
CA VAL A 197 7.41 7.66 -12.17
C VAL A 197 7.96 8.34 -10.92
N ALA A 198 7.30 8.15 -9.78
CA ALA A 198 7.78 8.59 -8.48
C ALA A 198 7.24 7.68 -7.38
N ALA A 199 8.07 7.36 -6.41
CA ALA A 199 7.70 6.69 -5.17
C ALA A 199 8.06 7.59 -4.00
N HIS A 200 7.09 7.87 -3.13
CA HIS A 200 7.24 8.75 -1.97
C HIS A 200 7.04 7.98 -0.69
N TYR A 201 7.81 8.34 0.34
CA TYR A 201 7.56 7.96 1.72
C TYR A 201 7.00 9.14 2.49
N ILE A 202 5.81 9.00 3.04
CA ILE A 202 5.16 10.03 3.85
C ILE A 202 5.66 9.85 5.28
N ARG A 203 6.38 10.84 5.76
CA ARG A 203 6.96 10.83 7.10
C ARG A 203 5.88 11.07 8.14
N PRO A 204 5.70 10.16 9.12
CA PRO A 204 4.80 10.41 10.23
C PRO A 204 5.23 11.68 10.97
N PHE A 205 4.27 12.47 11.43
CA PHE A 205 4.59 13.59 12.31
C PHE A 205 5.19 13.08 13.62
N VAL A 206 6.11 13.84 14.18
CA VAL A 206 6.75 13.54 15.47
C VAL A 206 6.43 14.65 16.45
N ARG A 207 6.14 14.28 17.69
CA ARG A 207 6.03 15.26 18.77
C ARG A 207 7.35 15.30 19.54
N ASP A 208 7.89 16.50 19.74
CA ASP A 208 9.05 16.68 20.58
C ASP A 208 8.70 16.49 22.07
N THR A 209 9.71 16.51 22.93
CA THR A 209 9.55 16.37 24.40
C THR A 209 8.73 17.49 25.03
N HIS A 210 8.51 18.59 24.33
CA HIS A 210 7.71 19.75 24.76
C HIS A 210 6.29 19.71 24.17
N GLY A 211 5.96 18.67 23.38
CA GLY A 211 4.64 18.52 22.76
C GLY A 211 4.47 19.27 21.43
N HIS A 212 5.51 19.94 20.91
CA HIS A 212 5.43 20.58 19.59
C HIS A 212 5.44 19.54 18.49
N THR A 213 4.55 19.70 17.52
CA THR A 213 4.47 18.83 16.36
C THR A 213 5.52 19.24 15.33
N GLN A 214 6.43 18.35 15.02
CA GLN A 214 7.36 18.49 13.89
C GLN A 214 6.83 17.68 12.71
N ARG A 215 6.58 18.35 11.59
CA ARG A 215 6.22 17.73 10.33
C ARG A 215 7.40 17.85 9.37
N LEU A 216 7.89 16.71 8.90
CA LEU A 216 8.85 16.67 7.81
C LEU A 216 8.09 16.45 6.50
N GLY A 217 8.54 17.10 5.43
CA GLY A 217 7.97 16.87 4.10
C GLY A 217 8.16 15.42 3.65
N PRO A 218 7.34 14.95 2.70
CA PRO A 218 7.51 13.62 2.10
C PRO A 218 8.93 13.44 1.56
N ALA A 219 9.47 12.23 1.69
CA ALA A 219 10.74 11.87 1.07
C ALA A 219 10.49 11.14 -0.24
N VAL A 220 11.38 11.33 -1.21
CA VAL A 220 11.40 10.56 -2.45
C VAL A 220 12.18 9.27 -2.18
N LEU A 221 11.58 8.11 -2.51
CA LEU A 221 12.24 6.81 -2.49
C LEU A 221 12.91 6.52 -3.83
N SER A 222 12.19 6.76 -4.92
CA SER A 222 12.68 6.50 -6.27
C SER A 222 11.95 7.38 -7.28
N THR A 223 12.63 7.70 -8.37
CA THR A 223 12.03 8.33 -9.56
C THR A 223 12.45 7.58 -10.82
N TRP A 224 11.60 7.60 -11.83
CA TRP A 224 11.94 7.12 -13.16
C TRP A 224 12.48 8.26 -14.02
N GLU A 225 13.64 8.05 -14.62
CA GLU A 225 14.30 8.99 -15.52
C GLU A 225 14.00 8.65 -16.99
N PRO A 226 13.16 9.43 -17.69
CA PRO A 226 12.72 9.11 -19.05
C PRO A 226 13.86 8.99 -20.06
N ALA A 227 14.88 9.85 -19.96
CA ALA A 227 15.97 9.90 -20.93
C ALA A 227 16.84 8.65 -20.94
N ARG A 228 16.90 7.93 -19.81
CA ARG A 228 17.69 6.71 -19.64
C ARG A 228 16.83 5.45 -19.52
N ASP A 229 15.51 5.58 -19.47
CA ASP A 229 14.55 4.51 -19.11
C ASP A 229 15.03 3.74 -17.86
N ALA A 230 15.45 4.45 -16.82
CA ALA A 230 16.05 3.91 -15.61
C ALA A 230 15.45 4.53 -14.36
N PHE A 231 15.51 3.78 -13.25
CA PHE A 231 15.10 4.28 -11.94
C PHE A 231 16.29 4.83 -11.17
N GLU A 232 16.08 5.94 -10.49
CA GLU A 232 17.04 6.55 -9.56
C GLU A 232 16.55 6.33 -8.13
N ASP A 233 17.42 5.74 -7.29
CA ASP A 233 17.14 5.46 -5.88
C ASP A 233 17.59 6.63 -5.01
N PHE A 234 16.67 7.13 -4.18
CA PHE A 234 16.90 8.16 -3.16
C PHE A 234 16.65 7.65 -1.74
N GLY A 235 16.20 6.41 -1.59
CA GLY A 235 15.87 5.79 -0.30
C GLY A 235 17.06 5.74 0.66
N TRP A 236 18.28 5.70 0.13
CA TRP A 236 19.51 5.71 0.93
C TRP A 236 19.60 6.94 1.86
N GLY A 237 19.07 8.09 1.46
CA GLY A 237 19.09 9.33 2.25
C GLY A 237 18.19 9.29 3.48
N ILE A 238 17.25 8.35 3.55
CA ILE A 238 16.29 8.20 4.65
C ILE A 238 16.27 6.80 5.25
N THR A 239 17.26 5.96 4.95
CA THR A 239 17.37 4.60 5.50
C THR A 239 17.17 4.54 7.03
N PRO A 240 17.75 5.44 7.86
CA PRO A 240 17.52 5.42 9.30
C PRO A 240 16.04 5.63 9.67
N GLU A 241 15.32 6.46 8.93
CA GLU A 241 13.89 6.73 9.17
C GLU A 241 13.03 5.52 8.78
N LEU A 242 13.32 4.89 7.63
CA LEU A 242 12.62 3.68 7.17
C LEU A 242 12.85 2.51 8.14
N ALA A 243 14.11 2.33 8.57
CA ALA A 243 14.47 1.31 9.54
C ALA A 243 13.75 1.52 10.89
N PHE A 244 13.76 2.75 11.40
CA PHE A 244 13.04 3.12 12.61
C PHE A 244 11.53 2.86 12.49
N ARG A 245 10.93 3.18 11.33
CA ARG A 245 9.49 2.95 11.06
C ARG A 245 9.08 1.50 11.24
N ILE A 246 9.95 0.55 10.91
CA ILE A 246 9.67 -0.89 11.00
C ILE A 246 10.35 -1.57 12.21
N GLY A 247 11.01 -0.80 13.08
CA GLY A 247 11.59 -1.29 14.32
C GLY A 247 12.90 -2.06 14.18
N VAL A 248 13.69 -1.80 13.13
CA VAL A 248 14.99 -2.44 12.89
C VAL A 248 16.13 -1.42 12.89
N ARG A 249 17.38 -1.88 12.88
CA ARG A 249 18.56 -1.01 12.74
C ARG A 249 18.78 -0.66 11.27
N ALA A 250 19.33 0.52 11.00
CA ALA A 250 19.59 0.98 9.62
C ALA A 250 20.43 -0.01 8.81
N GLY A 251 21.55 -0.51 9.37
CA GLY A 251 22.39 -1.49 8.68
C GLY A 251 21.72 -2.86 8.46
N ASP A 252 20.75 -3.24 9.31
CA ASP A 252 19.97 -4.47 9.10
C ASP A 252 18.96 -4.26 7.97
N PHE A 253 18.35 -3.08 7.93
CA PHE A 253 17.44 -2.68 6.84
C PHE A 253 18.15 -2.71 5.48
N GLU A 254 19.33 -2.09 5.35
CA GLU A 254 20.10 -2.06 4.11
C GLU A 254 20.48 -3.47 3.64
N ARG A 255 21.05 -4.30 4.52
CA ARG A 255 21.39 -5.69 4.19
C ARG A 255 20.19 -6.49 3.70
N GLU A 256 19.05 -6.30 4.34
CA GLU A 256 17.84 -7.00 3.96
C GLU A 256 17.26 -6.48 2.62
N VAL A 257 17.35 -5.16 2.33
CA VAL A 257 17.02 -4.62 1.00
C VAL A 257 17.91 -5.25 -0.06
N ASP A 258 19.22 -5.31 0.15
CA ASP A 258 20.16 -5.91 -0.81
C ASP A 258 19.88 -7.40 -1.04
N ARG A 259 19.60 -8.16 0.04
CA ARG A 259 19.24 -9.57 -0.05
C ARG A 259 17.95 -9.76 -0.88
N ARG A 260 16.90 -8.98 -0.59
CA ARG A 260 15.61 -9.07 -1.30
C ARG A 260 15.72 -8.62 -2.74
N ARG A 261 16.54 -7.60 -3.03
CA ARG A 261 16.85 -7.17 -4.39
C ARG A 261 17.45 -8.32 -5.19
N ALA A 262 18.48 -8.97 -4.66
CA ALA A 262 19.12 -10.10 -5.33
C ALA A 262 18.13 -11.27 -5.58
N VAL A 263 17.23 -11.55 -4.64
CA VAL A 263 16.16 -12.55 -4.82
C VAL A 263 15.24 -12.16 -5.97
N LEU A 264 14.76 -10.92 -6.01
CA LEU A 264 13.85 -10.44 -7.07
C LEU A 264 14.53 -10.45 -8.44
N GLU A 265 15.79 -10.02 -8.54
CA GLU A 265 16.59 -10.07 -9.78
C GLU A 265 16.76 -11.51 -10.26
N GLY A 266 17.04 -12.44 -9.34
CA GLY A 266 17.14 -13.88 -9.66
C GLY A 266 15.82 -14.45 -10.17
N LEU A 267 14.67 -14.07 -9.58
CA LEU A 267 13.35 -14.49 -10.05
C LEU A 267 13.02 -13.92 -11.44
N VAL A 268 13.35 -12.65 -11.68
CA VAL A 268 13.21 -12.02 -12.99
C VAL A 268 14.04 -12.76 -14.06
N ALA A 269 15.30 -13.07 -13.74
CA ALA A 269 16.20 -13.75 -14.65
C ALA A 269 15.78 -15.19 -14.96
N SER A 270 15.20 -15.90 -13.97
CA SER A 270 14.75 -17.28 -14.14
C SER A 270 13.39 -17.44 -14.82
N GLY A 271 12.69 -16.33 -15.08
CA GLY A 271 11.37 -16.38 -15.73
C GLY A 271 10.25 -16.97 -14.86
N VAL A 272 10.46 -17.07 -13.54
CA VAL A 272 9.46 -17.64 -12.62
C VAL A 272 8.30 -16.66 -12.47
N ASP A 273 7.09 -17.12 -12.77
CA ASP A 273 5.87 -16.35 -12.63
C ASP A 273 5.10 -16.66 -11.33
N ASP A 274 5.32 -17.85 -10.75
CA ASP A 274 4.77 -18.19 -9.41
C ASP A 274 5.71 -17.69 -8.31
N VAL A 275 5.43 -16.49 -7.87
CA VAL A 275 6.26 -15.73 -6.94
C VAL A 275 5.99 -16.13 -5.49
N ASP A 276 4.76 -16.52 -5.16
CA ASP A 276 4.37 -16.78 -3.77
C ASP A 276 5.19 -17.92 -3.15
N ALA A 277 5.47 -18.99 -3.92
CA ALA A 277 6.29 -20.09 -3.45
C ALA A 277 7.78 -19.71 -3.34
N ALA A 278 8.26 -18.83 -4.21
CA ALA A 278 9.66 -18.39 -4.21
C ALA A 278 9.94 -17.34 -3.12
N LEU A 279 9.02 -16.40 -2.88
CA LEU A 279 9.13 -15.43 -1.79
C LEU A 279 9.11 -16.13 -0.42
N ARG A 280 8.21 -17.09 -0.22
CA ARG A 280 8.16 -17.89 1.02
C ARG A 280 9.46 -18.65 1.29
N ARG A 281 10.14 -19.17 0.26
CA ARG A 281 11.46 -19.82 0.41
C ARG A 281 12.58 -18.86 0.77
N ALA A 282 12.46 -17.61 0.38
CA ALA A 282 13.45 -16.58 0.66
C ALA A 282 13.32 -15.99 2.08
N GLU A 283 12.18 -16.19 2.74
CA GLU A 283 11.92 -15.73 4.11
C GLU A 283 12.26 -16.77 5.19
N GLY A 284 12.45 -18.04 4.82
CA GLY A 284 12.84 -19.16 5.71
C GLY A 284 14.34 -19.42 5.69
#